data_a19b5894fd58725443564be69f4eebe0
#
_entry.id   a19b5894fd58725443564be69f4eebe0
#
_cell.length_a   1.000
_cell.length_b   1.000
_cell.length_c   1.000
_cell.angle_alpha   90.00
_cell.angle_beta   90.00
_cell.angle_gamma   90.00
#
_symmetry.space_group_name_H-M   'P 1'
#
loop_
_entity.id
_entity.type
_entity.pdbx_description
1 polymer ?
#
loop_
_entity_poly.entity_id
_entity_poly.type
_entity_poly.pdbx_seq_one_letter_code
_entity_poly.pdbx_strand_id
1 'polypeptide(L)'
;MNSYNCIASDVRLGKNVRLSKFINLYGCEIGDETKIGAFVEIQKNAVVGNQCKVSSHTFVCEGVVIEDHVFIGHGVMFINDTYPRATSAAGGLQTEENWKVERTVIKRGASIGSGATILSN
;
A
#
# COMPACT_ATOMS: atom_id res chain seq x y z
N MET A 1 -6.42 -13.03 -17.52
CA MET A 1 -6.83 -12.22 -16.36
C MET A 1 -7.18 -13.10 -15.18
N ASN A 2 -6.81 -12.70 -14.00
CA ASN A 2 -7.10 -13.47 -12.77
C ASN A 2 -8.38 -12.93 -12.12
N SER A 3 -9.42 -13.75 -12.08
CA SER A 3 -10.72 -13.36 -11.54
C SER A 3 -10.72 -13.20 -10.01
N TYR A 4 -9.66 -13.62 -9.35
CA TYR A 4 -9.53 -13.50 -7.89
C TYR A 4 -8.97 -12.15 -7.45
N ASN A 5 -8.49 -11.35 -8.39
CA ASN A 5 -7.90 -10.05 -8.08
C ASN A 5 -8.85 -8.93 -8.42
N CYS A 6 -8.88 -7.92 -7.57
CA CYS A 6 -9.64 -6.71 -7.82
C CYS A 6 -8.63 -5.58 -8.11
N ILE A 7 -8.44 -5.29 -9.39
CA ILE A 7 -7.47 -4.29 -9.83
C ILE A 7 -8.22 -3.22 -10.60
N ALA A 8 -8.26 -2.01 -10.05
CA ALA A 8 -8.96 -0.91 -10.68
C ALA A 8 -8.25 -0.48 -11.96
N SER A 9 -9.00 0.11 -12.87
CA SER A 9 -8.47 0.50 -14.17
C SER A 9 -7.44 1.63 -14.09
N ASP A 10 -7.38 2.36 -12.98
CA ASP A 10 -6.43 3.45 -12.77
C ASP A 10 -5.08 3.01 -12.18
N VAL A 11 -4.90 1.71 -11.96
CA VAL A 11 -3.63 1.18 -11.45
C VAL A 11 -2.59 1.14 -12.58
N ARG A 12 -1.38 1.60 -12.29
CA ARG A 12 -0.27 1.56 -13.24
C ARG A 12 0.70 0.45 -12.84
N LEU A 13 0.81 -0.56 -13.69
CA LEU A 13 1.73 -1.68 -13.47
C LEU A 13 2.89 -1.56 -14.44
N GLY A 14 4.10 -1.69 -13.92
CA GLY A 14 5.31 -1.74 -14.74
C GLY A 14 5.44 -3.08 -15.45
N LYS A 15 6.64 -3.34 -15.98
CA LYS A 15 6.93 -4.56 -16.74
C LYS A 15 7.12 -5.73 -15.78
N ASN A 16 6.57 -6.88 -16.15
CA ASN A 16 6.80 -8.14 -15.45
C ASN A 16 6.43 -8.10 -13.96
N VAL A 17 5.42 -7.30 -13.61
CA VAL A 17 4.90 -7.31 -12.26
C VAL A 17 4.21 -8.64 -12.01
N ARG A 18 4.50 -9.24 -10.85
CA ARG A 18 3.93 -10.52 -10.47
C ARG A 18 2.89 -10.30 -9.38
N LEU A 19 1.66 -10.65 -9.69
CA LEU A 19 0.56 -10.52 -8.75
C LEU A 19 0.08 -11.90 -8.33
N SER A 20 -0.01 -12.14 -7.01
CA SER A 20 -0.59 -13.36 -6.49
C SER A 20 -2.12 -13.25 -6.55
N LYS A 21 -2.85 -13.85 -5.64
CA LYS A 21 -4.31 -13.89 -5.66
C LYS A 21 -4.91 -13.08 -4.52
N PHE A 22 -6.17 -12.68 -4.69
CA PHE A 22 -6.94 -11.96 -3.68
C PHE A 22 -6.30 -10.63 -3.32
N ILE A 23 -5.86 -9.90 -4.35
CA ILE A 23 -5.18 -8.61 -4.23
C ILE A 23 -6.19 -7.51 -4.56
N ASN A 24 -6.14 -6.41 -3.80
CA ASN A 24 -6.98 -5.25 -4.04
C ASN A 24 -6.09 -4.03 -4.28
N LEU A 25 -6.04 -3.59 -5.54
CA LEU A 25 -5.24 -2.42 -5.95
C LEU A 25 -6.16 -1.37 -6.57
N TYR A 26 -5.97 -0.12 -6.18
CA TYR A 26 -6.68 0.99 -6.82
C TYR A 26 -5.82 2.27 -6.71
N GLY A 27 -5.73 3.00 -7.83
CA GLY A 27 -5.08 4.30 -7.90
C GLY A 27 -3.60 4.34 -7.56
N CYS A 28 -2.93 3.20 -7.54
CA CYS A 28 -1.52 3.11 -7.15
C CYS A 28 -0.63 2.83 -8.35
N GLU A 29 0.69 2.95 -8.11
CA GLU A 29 1.69 2.60 -9.11
C GLU A 29 2.60 1.50 -8.55
N ILE A 30 2.84 0.48 -9.37
CA ILE A 30 3.74 -0.63 -9.04
C ILE A 30 4.83 -0.67 -10.11
N GLY A 31 6.09 -0.59 -9.68
CA GLY A 31 7.23 -0.57 -10.60
C GLY A 31 7.56 -1.91 -11.21
N ASP A 32 8.59 -1.90 -12.07
CA ASP A 32 8.98 -3.07 -12.84
C ASP A 32 9.45 -4.22 -11.95
N GLU A 33 9.05 -5.43 -12.31
CA GLU A 33 9.52 -6.68 -11.70
C GLU A 33 9.21 -6.80 -10.20
N THR A 34 8.31 -5.99 -9.70
CA THR A 34 7.87 -6.06 -8.31
C THR A 34 6.87 -7.21 -8.13
N LYS A 35 6.98 -7.87 -6.98
CA LYS A 35 6.13 -9.01 -6.65
C LYS A 35 5.19 -8.62 -5.51
N ILE A 36 3.90 -8.84 -5.72
CA ILE A 36 2.86 -8.55 -4.73
C ILE A 36 2.25 -9.86 -4.27
N GLY A 37 2.30 -10.12 -2.97
CA GLY A 37 1.78 -11.34 -2.38
C GLY A 37 0.27 -11.34 -2.24
N ALA A 38 -0.28 -12.47 -1.80
CA ALA A 38 -1.71 -12.65 -1.65
C ALA A 38 -2.27 -11.75 -0.53
N PHE A 39 -3.53 -11.35 -0.68
CA PHE A 39 -4.26 -10.58 0.33
C PHE A 39 -3.60 -9.23 0.64
N VAL A 40 -2.94 -8.64 -0.35
CA VAL A 40 -2.35 -7.30 -0.23
C VAL A 40 -3.35 -6.28 -0.72
N GLU A 41 -3.50 -5.18 0.02
CA GLU A 41 -4.24 -4.02 -0.44
C GLU A 41 -3.29 -2.83 -0.56
N ILE A 42 -3.34 -2.15 -1.72
CA ILE A 42 -2.56 -0.92 -1.95
C ILE A 42 -3.51 0.15 -2.44
N GLN A 43 -3.56 1.25 -1.71
CA GLN A 43 -4.53 2.31 -1.95
C GLN A 43 -4.05 3.33 -2.98
N LYS A 44 -4.98 4.18 -3.39
CA LYS A 44 -4.69 5.26 -4.34
C LYS A 44 -3.55 6.14 -3.84
N ASN A 45 -2.78 6.65 -4.78
CA ASN A 45 -1.66 7.56 -4.52
C ASN A 45 -0.53 6.93 -3.70
N ALA A 46 -0.52 5.61 -3.56
CA ALA A 46 0.64 4.91 -3.05
C ALA A 46 1.53 4.50 -4.22
N VAL A 47 2.83 4.46 -3.98
CA VAL A 47 3.81 4.11 -5.02
C VAL A 47 4.72 3.02 -4.48
N VAL A 48 4.87 1.95 -5.25
CA VAL A 48 5.85 0.90 -4.99
C VAL A 48 6.84 0.92 -6.15
N GLY A 49 8.12 1.00 -5.83
CA GLY A 49 9.18 1.09 -6.83
C GLY A 49 9.45 -0.21 -7.55
N ASN A 50 10.64 -0.28 -8.19
CA ASN A 50 11.05 -1.42 -8.99
C ASN A 50 11.68 -2.50 -8.11
N GLN A 51 11.53 -3.75 -8.51
CA GLN A 51 12.18 -4.90 -7.88
C GLN A 51 11.95 -4.96 -6.38
N CYS A 52 10.73 -4.67 -5.97
CA CYS A 52 10.30 -4.78 -4.58
C CYS A 52 9.58 -6.11 -4.36
N LYS A 53 9.54 -6.54 -3.10
CA LYS A 53 8.69 -7.65 -2.69
C LYS A 53 7.76 -7.14 -1.60
N VAL A 54 6.45 -7.23 -1.85
CA VAL A 54 5.44 -6.92 -0.84
C VAL A 54 4.76 -8.23 -0.48
N SER A 55 5.02 -8.69 0.73
CA SER A 55 4.57 -10.02 1.14
C SER A 55 3.09 -10.01 1.56
N SER A 56 2.54 -11.19 1.69
CA SER A 56 1.09 -11.38 1.89
C SER A 56 0.55 -10.64 3.11
N HIS A 57 -0.72 -10.27 3.03
CA HIS A 57 -1.46 -9.64 4.11
C HIS A 57 -0.95 -8.25 4.51
N THR A 58 -0.22 -7.60 3.63
CA THR A 58 0.31 -6.25 3.88
C THR A 58 -0.69 -5.20 3.40
N PHE A 59 -0.83 -4.14 4.17
CA PHE A 59 -1.67 -3.00 3.81
C PHE A 59 -0.80 -1.78 3.56
N VAL A 60 -0.88 -1.23 2.35
CA VAL A 60 -0.15 -0.02 1.96
C VAL A 60 -1.17 1.08 1.71
N CYS A 61 -1.24 2.04 2.62
CA CYS A 61 -2.25 3.08 2.54
C CYS A 61 -1.81 4.25 1.66
N GLU A 62 -2.75 5.14 1.41
CA GLU A 62 -2.50 6.35 0.65
C GLU A 62 -1.38 7.16 1.29
N GLY A 63 -0.49 7.72 0.48
CA GLY A 63 0.62 8.55 0.95
C GLY A 63 1.93 7.81 1.17
N VAL A 64 1.93 6.49 1.03
CA VAL A 64 3.14 5.69 1.21
C VAL A 64 3.91 5.63 -0.11
N VAL A 65 5.21 5.92 -0.04
CA VAL A 65 6.14 5.76 -1.16
C VAL A 65 7.19 4.75 -0.76
N ILE A 66 7.24 3.65 -1.47
CA ILE A 66 8.23 2.59 -1.27
C ILE A 66 9.21 2.68 -2.45
N GLU A 67 10.47 2.98 -2.15
CA GLU A 67 11.48 3.14 -3.18
C GLU A 67 11.92 1.77 -3.71
N ASP A 68 12.88 1.75 -4.64
CA ASP A 68 13.29 0.52 -5.31
C ASP A 68 13.99 -0.45 -4.35
N HIS A 69 13.92 -1.73 -4.69
CA HIS A 69 14.67 -2.80 -4.02
C HIS A 69 14.31 -2.95 -2.54
N VAL A 70 13.07 -2.68 -2.17
CA VAL A 70 12.60 -2.78 -0.79
C VAL A 70 11.91 -4.12 -0.58
N PHE A 71 12.18 -4.72 0.57
CA PHE A 71 11.49 -5.92 1.02
C PHE A 71 10.48 -5.54 2.11
N ILE A 72 9.22 -5.88 1.89
CA ILE A 72 8.17 -5.72 2.89
C ILE A 72 7.71 -7.10 3.32
N GLY A 73 7.85 -7.41 4.62
CA GLY A 73 7.45 -8.70 5.17
C GLY A 73 5.95 -8.92 5.16
N HIS A 74 5.51 -10.03 5.74
CA HIS A 74 4.10 -10.39 5.79
C HIS A 74 3.36 -9.58 6.84
N GLY A 75 2.13 -9.18 6.54
CA GLY A 75 1.29 -8.52 7.54
C GLY A 75 1.83 -7.19 8.02
N VAL A 76 2.56 -6.47 7.19
CA VAL A 76 3.05 -5.14 7.52
C VAL A 76 1.91 -4.14 7.30
N MET A 77 1.67 -3.29 8.29
CA MET A 77 0.58 -2.32 8.25
C MET A 77 1.13 -0.91 8.27
N PHE A 78 0.83 -0.13 7.23
CA PHE A 78 1.17 1.28 7.19
C PHE A 78 0.00 2.10 7.71
N ILE A 79 0.32 3.19 8.41
CA ILE A 79 -0.66 4.10 8.99
C ILE A 79 -0.41 5.48 8.43
N ASN A 80 -1.47 6.20 8.04
CA ASN A 80 -1.35 7.55 7.48
C ASN A 80 -2.15 8.60 8.24
N ASP A 81 -2.52 8.29 9.47
CA ASP A 81 -3.29 9.21 10.32
C ASP A 81 -2.88 8.96 11.77
N THR A 82 -2.25 9.96 12.39
CA THR A 82 -1.76 9.83 13.76
C THR A 82 -2.89 9.71 14.79
N TYR A 83 -4.03 10.33 14.49
CA TYR A 83 -5.17 10.36 15.41
C TYR A 83 -6.46 9.94 14.69
N PRO A 84 -6.53 8.66 14.25
CA PRO A 84 -7.69 8.22 13.48
C PRO A 84 -8.97 8.24 14.34
N ARG A 85 -10.06 8.64 13.72
CA ARG A 85 -11.39 8.63 14.32
C ARG A 85 -12.38 8.15 13.27
N ALA A 86 -13.34 7.37 13.70
CA ALA A 86 -14.39 6.89 12.80
C ALA A 86 -15.37 8.01 12.44
N THR A 87 -15.61 8.92 13.38
CA THR A 87 -16.62 9.97 13.22
C THR A 87 -15.97 11.34 13.30
N SER A 88 -16.59 12.31 12.61
CA SER A 88 -16.17 13.71 12.68
C SER A 88 -16.69 14.37 13.95
N ALA A 89 -16.17 15.57 14.26
CA ALA A 89 -16.61 16.33 15.43
C ALA A 89 -18.10 16.67 15.38
N ALA A 90 -18.65 16.77 14.17
CA ALA A 90 -20.08 17.07 13.99
C ALA A 90 -20.96 15.81 14.02
N GLY A 91 -20.37 14.62 14.20
CA GLY A 91 -21.06 13.35 14.13
C GLY A 91 -21.05 12.80 12.71
N GLY A 92 -21.45 11.53 12.55
CA GLY A 92 -21.37 10.85 11.28
C GLY A 92 -19.97 10.36 10.96
N LEU A 93 -19.85 9.45 10.01
CA LEU A 93 -18.56 8.88 9.63
C LEU A 93 -17.66 9.94 8.99
N GLN A 94 -16.39 9.91 9.35
CA GLN A 94 -15.41 10.77 8.70
C GLN A 94 -15.28 10.40 7.21
N THR A 95 -15.07 11.44 6.40
CA THR A 95 -14.79 11.30 4.97
C THR A 95 -13.39 11.85 4.69
N GLU A 96 -12.97 11.78 3.43
CA GLU A 96 -11.68 12.31 3.00
C GLU A 96 -11.49 13.78 3.36
N GLU A 97 -12.57 14.53 3.54
CA GLU A 97 -12.52 15.95 3.85
C GLU A 97 -12.28 16.25 5.33
N ASN A 98 -12.39 15.22 6.19
CA ASN A 98 -12.34 15.41 7.63
C ASN A 98 -10.95 15.17 8.23
N TRP A 99 -9.98 14.74 7.43
CA TRP A 99 -8.64 14.44 7.94
C TRP A 99 -7.61 14.60 6.82
N LYS A 100 -6.35 14.64 7.20
CA LYS A 100 -5.25 14.89 6.27
C LYS A 100 -4.36 13.66 6.20
N VAL A 101 -4.04 13.24 4.98
CA VAL A 101 -3.15 12.11 4.75
C VAL A 101 -1.72 12.50 5.15
N GLU A 102 -1.11 11.68 6.00
CA GLU A 102 0.30 11.83 6.37
C GLU A 102 1.14 10.89 5.52
N ARG A 103 2.34 11.34 5.15
CA ARG A 103 3.19 10.62 4.22
C ARG A 103 4.18 9.74 4.94
N THR A 104 4.60 8.67 4.26
CA THR A 104 5.67 7.77 4.72
C THR A 104 6.51 7.40 3.51
N VAL A 105 7.84 7.46 3.68
CA VAL A 105 8.77 7.05 2.63
C VAL A 105 9.63 5.93 3.16
N ILE A 106 9.65 4.81 2.44
CA ILE A 106 10.55 3.69 2.72
C ILE A 106 11.68 3.77 1.71
N LYS A 107 12.89 4.00 2.21
CA LYS A 107 14.04 4.28 1.36
C LYS A 107 14.54 3.02 0.67
N ARG A 108 15.23 3.24 -0.45
CA ARG A 108 15.78 2.18 -1.29
C ARG A 108 16.55 1.13 -0.49
N GLY A 109 16.28 -0.12 -0.80
CA GLY A 109 17.02 -1.24 -0.23
C GLY A 109 16.64 -1.61 1.20
N ALA A 110 15.64 -0.94 1.79
CA ALA A 110 15.20 -1.26 3.14
C ALA A 110 14.51 -2.62 3.20
N SER A 111 14.57 -3.24 4.37
CA SER A 111 13.81 -4.47 4.65
C SER A 111 12.99 -4.25 5.91
N ILE A 112 11.71 -4.55 5.82
CA ILE A 112 10.77 -4.41 6.95
C ILE A 112 10.30 -5.79 7.35
N GLY A 113 10.48 -6.13 8.63
CA GLY A 113 10.12 -7.45 9.15
C GLY A 113 8.61 -7.66 9.21
N SER A 114 8.22 -8.94 9.17
CA SER A 114 6.82 -9.32 9.21
C SER A 114 6.16 -8.84 10.50
N GLY A 115 4.90 -8.41 10.37
CA GLY A 115 4.11 -7.96 11.51
C GLY A 115 4.43 -6.55 11.99
N ALA A 116 5.33 -5.83 11.32
CA ALA A 116 5.65 -4.47 11.71
C ALA A 116 4.47 -3.52 11.43
N THR A 117 4.32 -2.53 12.27
CA THR A 117 3.39 -1.43 12.04
C THR A 117 4.22 -0.17 11.84
N ILE A 118 4.03 0.49 10.70
CA ILE A 118 4.82 1.66 10.31
C ILE A 118 3.97 2.90 10.50
N LEU A 119 4.35 3.74 11.44
CA LEU A 119 3.66 5.00 11.68
C LEU A 119 4.09 6.02 10.63
N SER A 120 3.20 6.98 10.38
CA SER A 120 3.44 8.03 9.40
C SER A 120 4.34 9.14 9.95
N ASN A 121 4.85 9.96 9.05
CA ASN A 121 5.80 11.05 9.32
C ASN A 121 7.16 10.52 9.74
#